data_72c3a36fb7692d37a6a87fd7bdb43eb8
#
_entry.id   72c3a36fb7692d37a6a87fd7bdb43eb8
#
_cell.length_a   1.000
_cell.length_b   1.000
_cell.length_c   1.000
_cell.angle_alpha   90.00
_cell.angle_beta   90.00
_cell.angle_gamma   90.00
#
_symmetry.space_group_name_H-M   'P 1'
#
loop_
_entity.id
_entity.type
_entity.pdbx_description
1 polymer ?
#
loop_
_entity_poly.entity_id
_entity_poly.type
_entity_poly.pdbx_seq_one_letter_code
_entity_poly.pdbx_strand_id
1 'polypeptide(L)'
;MNSTDFIVIRNDLQQCKVIETQLPDATALPADALLVKVTRFAFTANNITYAVIGEQLKYWHLFPAPDGYGIIPVWGFGEVLASKHPAVAAGETLFGYFPMATHLVIEAADVSKRGLRDGAAHRQEVSPVYNAYARVSGDPTYAGQQGDFRALLLPLFMLSFLVDDFLAENAFYGARRVILSSASSKTAFGLAHLLHKRGIRVIGLTSKGNVDFVTSLGCYDEVVTYDQVAAIPAAEPTAYVDMAGNSALRETLHRHFGAQMVYSGRVGLTHRASEPDEPTLPGAKPVWFFAPDQIRKRAKEWGPGGIDQRFGAAWTELVPHLPNWLDVVERRGPAAVREAYLDTLQGRVPPDQGLILSLAE
;
A
#
# COMPACT_ATOMS: atom_id res chain seq x y z
N MET A 1 20.32 -7.57 23.05
CA MET A 1 20.13 -6.12 22.76
C MET A 1 18.67 -5.74 22.86
N ASN A 2 18.34 -4.42 22.93
CA ASN A 2 16.95 -3.98 22.98
C ASN A 2 16.48 -3.48 21.61
N SER A 3 15.23 -3.78 21.27
CA SER A 3 14.46 -3.13 20.22
C SER A 3 13.43 -2.21 20.84
N THR A 4 13.27 -1.02 20.29
CA THR A 4 12.18 -0.10 20.64
C THR A 4 11.04 -0.35 19.64
N ASP A 5 9.89 -0.78 20.16
CA ASP A 5 8.76 -1.19 19.34
C ASP A 5 7.55 -0.29 19.58
N PHE A 6 6.91 0.18 18.51
CA PHE A 6 5.67 0.93 18.57
C PHE A 6 4.48 -0.03 18.43
N ILE A 7 3.65 -0.09 19.48
CA ILE A 7 2.52 -1.01 19.55
C ILE A 7 1.20 -0.26 19.71
N VAL A 8 0.12 -0.85 19.19
CA VAL A 8 -1.24 -0.31 19.25
C VAL A 8 -2.19 -1.33 19.87
N ILE A 9 -3.25 -0.89 20.55
CA ILE A 9 -4.32 -1.80 20.97
C ILE A 9 -5.15 -2.19 19.72
N ARG A 10 -5.28 -3.51 19.46
CA ARG A 10 -5.93 -4.03 18.22
C ARG A 10 -7.37 -3.55 18.05
N ASN A 11 -8.11 -3.39 19.16
CA ASN A 11 -9.52 -2.97 19.15
C ASN A 11 -9.71 -1.45 19.37
N ASP A 12 -8.63 -0.72 19.64
CA ASP A 12 -8.65 0.74 19.81
C ASP A 12 -7.33 1.35 19.33
N LEU A 13 -7.28 1.64 18.04
CA LEU A 13 -6.08 2.15 17.39
C LEU A 13 -5.64 3.54 17.89
N GLN A 14 -6.48 4.25 18.64
CA GLN A 14 -6.07 5.52 19.26
C GLN A 14 -5.12 5.31 20.42
N GLN A 15 -5.16 4.14 21.05
CA GLN A 15 -4.26 3.77 22.13
C GLN A 15 -2.99 3.12 21.58
N CYS A 16 -1.92 3.84 21.65
CA CYS A 16 -0.60 3.41 21.22
C CYS A 16 0.48 3.75 22.25
N LYS A 17 1.53 2.95 22.30
CA LYS A 17 2.70 3.18 23.16
C LYS A 17 3.96 2.60 22.57
N VAL A 18 5.08 2.97 23.15
CA VAL A 18 6.40 2.41 22.83
C VAL A 18 6.80 1.47 23.97
N ILE A 19 7.38 0.34 23.61
CA ILE A 19 7.94 -0.64 24.56
C ILE A 19 9.35 -1.03 24.14
N GLU A 20 10.11 -1.58 25.11
CA GLU A 20 11.40 -2.22 24.85
C GLU A 20 11.22 -3.74 24.81
N THR A 21 11.72 -4.36 23.74
CA THR A 21 11.69 -5.81 23.52
C THR A 21 13.11 -6.36 23.49
N GLN A 22 13.37 -7.44 24.22
CA GLN A 22 14.68 -8.10 24.22
C GLN A 22 14.85 -8.95 22.96
N LEU A 23 15.94 -8.71 22.24
CA LEU A 23 16.36 -9.50 21.07
C LEU A 23 17.68 -10.21 21.38
N PRO A 24 17.96 -11.35 20.70
CA PRO A 24 19.25 -12.01 20.80
C PRO A 24 20.36 -11.07 20.30
N ASP A 25 21.50 -11.15 20.95
CA ASP A 25 22.71 -10.49 20.46
C ASP A 25 23.26 -11.21 19.22
N ALA A 26 24.13 -10.55 18.46
CA ALA A 26 24.70 -11.07 17.23
C ALA A 26 25.36 -12.47 17.40
N THR A 27 25.94 -12.75 18.59
CA THR A 27 26.56 -14.03 18.91
C THR A 27 25.52 -15.14 19.21
N ALA A 28 24.36 -14.75 19.74
CA ALA A 28 23.29 -15.65 20.16
C ALA A 28 22.21 -15.85 19.07
N LEU A 29 22.42 -15.31 17.88
CA LEU A 29 21.50 -15.53 16.76
C LEU A 29 21.43 -17.01 16.41
N PRO A 30 20.21 -17.54 16.14
CA PRO A 30 20.01 -18.88 15.58
C PRO A 30 20.76 -19.06 14.24
N ALA A 31 20.93 -20.29 13.79
CA ALA A 31 21.41 -20.59 12.46
C ALA A 31 20.50 -19.92 11.42
N ASP A 32 21.10 -19.42 10.34
CA ASP A 32 20.44 -18.73 9.24
C ASP A 32 19.66 -17.44 9.61
N ALA A 33 19.76 -16.99 10.88
CA ALA A 33 19.11 -15.74 11.28
C ALA A 33 19.94 -14.51 10.94
N LEU A 34 19.23 -13.43 10.66
CA LEU A 34 19.76 -12.09 10.43
C LEU A 34 19.25 -11.16 11.54
N LEU A 35 20.12 -10.35 12.12
CA LEU A 35 19.72 -9.20 12.94
C LEU A 35 19.71 -7.98 12.05
N VAL A 36 18.56 -7.35 11.91
CA VAL A 36 18.35 -6.21 11.00
C VAL A 36 17.94 -4.98 11.81
N LYS A 37 18.62 -3.86 11.60
CA LYS A 37 18.23 -2.52 12.08
C LYS A 37 17.25 -1.93 11.09
N VAL A 38 16.03 -1.63 11.51
CA VAL A 38 15.06 -0.90 10.71
C VAL A 38 15.49 0.57 10.66
N THR A 39 15.93 1.02 9.51
CA THR A 39 16.52 2.35 9.35
C THR A 39 15.47 3.43 9.11
N ARG A 40 14.48 3.13 8.28
CA ARG A 40 13.33 3.99 7.98
C ARG A 40 12.21 3.22 7.32
N PHE A 41 11.00 3.74 7.44
CA PHE A 41 9.81 3.16 6.82
C PHE A 41 8.79 4.22 6.44
N ALA A 42 7.98 3.93 5.43
CA ALA A 42 6.86 4.77 5.03
C ALA A 42 5.65 4.52 5.92
N PHE A 43 4.90 5.59 6.21
CA PHE A 43 3.62 5.49 6.91
C PHE A 43 2.53 6.27 6.18
N THR A 44 1.45 5.59 5.84
CA THR A 44 0.34 6.13 5.04
C THR A 44 -0.99 5.65 5.59
N ALA A 45 -2.10 6.22 5.14
CA ALA A 45 -3.45 5.73 5.48
C ALA A 45 -3.64 4.23 5.19
N ASN A 46 -2.89 3.65 4.23
CA ASN A 46 -2.95 2.22 3.95
C ASN A 46 -2.44 1.37 5.13
N ASN A 47 -1.50 1.87 5.93
CA ASN A 47 -1.04 1.16 7.13
C ASN A 47 -2.13 1.10 8.21
N ILE A 48 -2.98 2.12 8.29
CA ILE A 48 -4.18 2.08 9.15
C ILE A 48 -5.15 1.00 8.64
N THR A 49 -5.31 0.86 7.32
CA THR A 49 -6.12 -0.23 6.74
C THR A 49 -5.57 -1.59 7.14
N TYR A 50 -4.24 -1.81 7.15
CA TYR A 50 -3.65 -3.07 7.63
C TYR A 50 -4.00 -3.36 9.09
N ALA A 51 -4.04 -2.34 9.94
CA ALA A 51 -4.46 -2.49 11.33
C ALA A 51 -5.95 -2.87 11.45
N VAL A 52 -6.84 -2.19 10.72
CA VAL A 52 -8.29 -2.42 10.75
C VAL A 52 -8.65 -3.85 10.31
N ILE A 53 -7.99 -4.38 9.29
CA ILE A 53 -8.23 -5.73 8.77
C ILE A 53 -7.22 -6.77 9.28
N GLY A 54 -6.47 -6.42 10.32
CA GLY A 54 -5.35 -7.20 10.82
C GLY A 54 -5.67 -8.62 11.23
N GLU A 55 -6.84 -8.84 11.85
CA GLU A 55 -7.34 -10.17 12.18
C GLU A 55 -7.74 -10.97 10.92
N GLN A 56 -8.47 -10.34 10.00
CA GLN A 56 -9.00 -11.02 8.81
C GLN A 56 -7.91 -11.49 7.85
N LEU A 57 -6.88 -10.66 7.64
CA LEU A 57 -5.76 -10.96 6.74
C LEU A 57 -4.49 -11.38 7.49
N LYS A 58 -4.62 -11.65 8.79
CA LYS A 58 -3.54 -12.15 9.66
C LYS A 58 -2.31 -11.22 9.73
N TYR A 59 -2.48 -9.92 9.51
CA TYR A 59 -1.36 -8.97 9.59
C TYR A 59 -0.78 -8.88 11.00
N TRP A 60 -1.57 -9.12 12.05
CA TRP A 60 -1.10 -9.18 13.42
C TRP A 60 -0.18 -10.37 13.73
N HIS A 61 -0.14 -11.38 12.85
CA HIS A 61 0.77 -12.51 12.96
C HIS A 61 2.17 -12.21 12.39
N LEU A 62 2.33 -11.11 11.64
CA LEU A 62 3.64 -10.78 11.06
C LEU A 62 4.70 -10.47 12.10
N PHE A 63 4.32 -9.77 13.16
CA PHE A 63 5.23 -9.32 14.20
C PHE A 63 4.62 -9.57 15.57
N PRO A 64 5.22 -10.45 16.39
CA PRO A 64 4.73 -10.75 17.73
C PRO A 64 4.66 -9.49 18.61
N ALA A 65 3.57 -9.35 19.34
CA ALA A 65 3.33 -8.28 20.29
C ALA A 65 2.68 -8.85 21.57
N PRO A 66 2.70 -8.13 22.70
CA PRO A 66 1.97 -8.54 23.90
C PRO A 66 0.48 -8.73 23.64
N ASP A 67 -0.19 -9.57 24.46
CA ASP A 67 -1.61 -9.84 24.34
C ASP A 67 -2.46 -8.57 24.25
N GLY A 68 -3.42 -8.52 23.32
CA GLY A 68 -4.27 -7.38 23.06
C GLY A 68 -3.62 -6.26 22.23
N TYR A 69 -2.31 -6.32 22.03
CA TYR A 69 -1.57 -5.36 21.19
C TYR A 69 -1.20 -5.96 19.83
N GLY A 70 -0.83 -5.07 18.92
CA GLY A 70 -0.27 -5.43 17.62
C GLY A 70 0.80 -4.44 17.18
N ILE A 71 1.69 -4.88 16.30
CA ILE A 71 2.64 -4.02 15.58
C ILE A 71 2.14 -3.87 14.16
N ILE A 72 1.88 -2.63 13.75
CA ILE A 72 1.45 -2.35 12.37
C ILE A 72 2.62 -2.59 11.43
N PRO A 73 2.44 -3.40 10.38
CA PRO A 73 3.48 -3.62 9.39
C PRO A 73 3.64 -2.41 8.47
N VAL A 74 4.88 -2.14 8.08
CA VAL A 74 5.27 -0.99 7.26
C VAL A 74 6.25 -1.39 6.17
N TRP A 75 6.16 -0.74 5.01
CA TRP A 75 7.19 -0.88 3.97
C TRP A 75 8.36 0.03 4.26
N GLY A 76 9.56 -0.52 4.24
CA GLY A 76 10.74 0.25 4.64
C GLY A 76 12.05 -0.43 4.30
N PHE A 77 13.09 0.07 4.93
CA PHE A 77 14.46 -0.37 4.76
C PHE A 77 15.06 -0.80 6.08
N GLY A 78 15.87 -1.85 6.01
CA GLY A 78 16.66 -2.31 7.14
C GLY A 78 18.09 -2.64 6.71
N GLU A 79 19.02 -2.40 7.61
CA GLU A 79 20.43 -2.76 7.48
C GLU A 79 20.73 -4.03 8.25
N VAL A 80 21.35 -5.01 7.63
CA VAL A 80 21.80 -6.24 8.30
C VAL A 80 22.97 -5.91 9.22
N LEU A 81 22.75 -5.94 10.53
CA LEU A 81 23.80 -5.71 11.53
C LEU A 81 24.67 -6.96 11.75
N ALA A 82 24.05 -8.13 11.74
CA ALA A 82 24.71 -9.42 11.89
C ALA A 82 23.96 -10.50 11.10
N SER A 83 24.71 -11.47 10.59
CA SER A 83 24.18 -12.59 9.82
C SER A 83 24.81 -13.91 10.26
N LYS A 84 23.98 -14.94 10.38
CA LYS A 84 24.41 -16.36 10.49
C LYS A 84 24.19 -17.12 9.19
N HIS A 85 23.64 -16.47 8.15
CA HIS A 85 23.44 -17.07 6.83
C HIS A 85 24.65 -16.78 5.91
N PRO A 86 25.29 -17.81 5.29
CA PRO A 86 26.54 -17.63 4.53
C PRO A 86 26.43 -16.73 3.29
N ALA A 87 25.22 -16.60 2.71
CA ALA A 87 25.00 -15.82 1.49
C ALA A 87 24.48 -14.40 1.76
N VAL A 88 24.35 -13.95 3.01
CA VAL A 88 23.93 -12.59 3.38
C VAL A 88 24.98 -11.97 4.27
N ALA A 89 25.53 -10.83 3.89
CA ALA A 89 26.58 -10.14 4.63
C ALA A 89 26.01 -9.06 5.56
N ALA A 90 26.69 -8.78 6.66
CA ALA A 90 26.47 -7.56 7.44
C ALA A 90 26.73 -6.32 6.57
N GLY A 91 25.97 -5.24 6.79
CA GLY A 91 25.99 -4.02 6.00
C GLY A 91 25.06 -4.04 4.76
N GLU A 92 24.47 -5.19 4.41
CA GLU A 92 23.50 -5.22 3.34
C GLU A 92 22.22 -4.48 3.72
N THR A 93 21.63 -3.77 2.75
CA THR A 93 20.33 -3.12 2.90
C THR A 93 19.23 -3.98 2.27
N LEU A 94 18.19 -4.19 3.04
CA LEU A 94 16.98 -4.92 2.64
C LEU A 94 15.81 -3.93 2.52
N PHE A 95 14.98 -4.12 1.50
CA PHE A 95 13.69 -3.46 1.35
C PHE A 95 12.57 -4.51 1.52
N GLY A 96 11.58 -4.22 2.34
CA GLY A 96 10.49 -5.16 2.59
C GLY A 96 9.50 -4.69 3.64
N TYR A 97 8.81 -5.66 4.23
CA TYR A 97 7.74 -5.43 5.18
C TYR A 97 8.27 -5.60 6.60
N PHE A 98 8.47 -4.47 7.28
CA PHE A 98 9.08 -4.37 8.60
C PHE A 98 8.04 -4.08 9.70
N PRO A 99 8.37 -4.35 10.97
CA PRO A 99 7.62 -3.82 12.09
C PRO A 99 7.87 -2.31 12.25
N MET A 100 6.94 -1.61 12.89
CA MET A 100 7.24 -0.29 13.48
C MET A 100 8.12 -0.48 14.71
N ALA A 101 9.39 -0.81 14.47
CA ALA A 101 10.40 -1.12 15.49
C ALA A 101 11.78 -0.64 15.04
N THR A 102 12.74 -0.61 15.99
CA THR A 102 14.14 -0.30 15.62
C THR A 102 14.89 -1.49 15.08
N HIS A 103 14.46 -2.72 15.40
CA HIS A 103 15.16 -3.94 14.98
C HIS A 103 14.19 -5.07 14.66
N LEU A 104 14.66 -6.02 13.85
CA LEU A 104 13.97 -7.26 13.51
C LEU A 104 14.98 -8.40 13.41
N VAL A 105 14.60 -9.57 13.90
CA VAL A 105 15.30 -10.83 13.58
C VAL A 105 14.54 -11.52 12.45
N ILE A 106 15.25 -11.85 11.36
CA ILE A 106 14.71 -12.54 10.18
C ILE A 106 15.32 -13.95 10.16
N GLU A 107 14.50 -14.99 10.04
CA GLU A 107 14.94 -16.35 9.73
C GLU A 107 15.08 -16.46 8.21
N ALA A 108 16.31 -16.31 7.69
CA ALA A 108 16.54 -16.20 6.26
C ALA A 108 16.27 -17.54 5.54
N ALA A 109 15.34 -17.50 4.58
CA ALA A 109 14.97 -18.61 3.73
C ALA A 109 14.92 -18.17 2.26
N ASP A 110 15.03 -19.13 1.33
CA ASP A 110 14.96 -18.91 -0.12
C ASP A 110 15.89 -17.78 -0.62
N VAL A 111 17.10 -17.71 -0.04
CA VAL A 111 18.07 -16.65 -0.32
C VAL A 111 18.55 -16.72 -1.76
N SER A 112 18.48 -15.58 -2.45
CA SER A 112 18.93 -15.38 -3.82
C SER A 112 19.74 -14.09 -3.95
N LYS A 113 20.28 -13.80 -5.15
CA LYS A 113 20.93 -12.50 -5.43
C LYS A 113 19.97 -11.32 -5.33
N ARG A 114 18.66 -11.52 -5.58
CA ARG A 114 17.64 -10.46 -5.59
C ARG A 114 16.95 -10.25 -4.25
N GLY A 115 16.90 -11.25 -3.40
CA GLY A 115 16.15 -11.16 -2.15
C GLY A 115 16.19 -12.45 -1.34
N LEU A 116 15.45 -12.43 -0.28
CA LEU A 116 15.25 -13.55 0.65
C LEU A 116 13.81 -13.51 1.18
N ARG A 117 13.41 -14.59 1.83
CA ARG A 117 12.13 -14.67 2.55
C ARG A 117 12.38 -14.84 4.06
N ASP A 118 11.49 -14.33 4.87
CA ASP A 118 11.44 -14.69 6.30
C ASP A 118 10.72 -16.04 6.45
N GLY A 119 11.44 -17.00 6.96
CA GLY A 119 10.96 -18.36 7.21
C GLY A 119 10.29 -18.58 8.56
N ALA A 120 10.21 -17.54 9.41
CA ALA A 120 9.67 -17.68 10.75
C ALA A 120 8.27 -18.31 10.79
N ALA A 121 8.05 -19.25 11.70
CA ALA A 121 6.85 -20.07 11.74
C ALA A 121 5.55 -19.27 11.86
N HIS A 122 5.55 -18.18 12.65
CA HIS A 122 4.38 -17.31 12.86
C HIS A 122 3.98 -16.52 11.61
N ARG A 123 4.83 -16.45 10.58
CA ARG A 123 4.58 -15.73 9.31
C ARG A 123 4.09 -16.63 8.17
N GLN A 124 4.03 -17.94 8.36
CA GLN A 124 3.70 -18.89 7.26
C GLN A 124 2.25 -18.78 6.76
N GLU A 125 1.35 -18.28 7.59
CA GLU A 125 -0.06 -18.12 7.22
C GLU A 125 -0.36 -16.80 6.48
N VAL A 126 0.63 -15.92 6.39
CA VAL A 126 0.50 -14.61 5.71
C VAL A 126 0.90 -14.75 4.25
N SER A 127 0.34 -13.90 3.38
CA SER A 127 0.69 -13.92 1.95
C SER A 127 2.22 -13.80 1.75
N PRO A 128 2.83 -14.63 0.88
CA PRO A 128 4.27 -14.65 0.64
C PRO A 128 4.87 -13.27 0.28
N VAL A 129 4.09 -12.37 -0.32
CA VAL A 129 4.51 -11.00 -0.65
C VAL A 129 4.99 -10.23 0.58
N TYR A 130 4.37 -10.47 1.76
CA TYR A 130 4.73 -9.79 3.01
C TYR A 130 5.88 -10.43 3.77
N ASN A 131 6.37 -11.59 3.29
CA ASN A 131 7.53 -12.29 3.85
C ASN A 131 8.79 -12.11 3.00
N ALA A 132 8.69 -11.43 1.87
CA ALA A 132 9.79 -11.23 0.95
C ALA A 132 10.55 -9.92 1.25
N TYR A 133 11.87 -10.01 1.24
CA TYR A 133 12.79 -8.88 1.36
C TYR A 133 13.67 -8.80 0.12
N ALA A 134 13.64 -7.67 -0.58
CA ALA A 134 14.52 -7.41 -1.71
C ALA A 134 15.90 -6.95 -1.20
N ARG A 135 16.98 -7.48 -1.77
CA ARG A 135 18.35 -6.99 -1.54
C ARG A 135 18.57 -5.78 -2.44
N VAL A 136 18.76 -4.61 -1.84
CA VAL A 136 18.90 -3.35 -2.57
C VAL A 136 20.07 -3.39 -3.56
N SER A 137 21.17 -4.03 -3.21
CA SER A 137 22.34 -4.23 -4.09
C SER A 137 22.05 -5.09 -5.32
N GLY A 138 21.02 -5.94 -5.27
CA GLY A 138 20.60 -6.81 -6.36
C GLY A 138 19.47 -6.24 -7.23
N ASP A 139 19.00 -5.04 -6.93
CA ASP A 139 17.89 -4.38 -7.64
C ASP A 139 18.40 -3.23 -8.51
N PRO A 140 18.44 -3.40 -9.85
CA PRO A 140 18.93 -2.37 -10.76
C PRO A 140 18.01 -1.13 -10.82
N THR A 141 16.80 -1.23 -10.30
CA THR A 141 15.84 -0.10 -10.27
C THR A 141 15.97 0.76 -9.01
N TYR A 142 16.87 0.37 -8.09
CA TYR A 142 17.11 1.12 -6.87
C TYR A 142 18.19 2.19 -7.10
N ALA A 143 17.77 3.44 -7.25
CA ALA A 143 18.64 4.60 -7.28
C ALA A 143 18.45 5.43 -5.99
N GLY A 144 19.41 5.38 -5.10
CA GLY A 144 19.52 6.00 -3.77
C GLY A 144 18.45 6.98 -3.28
N GLN A 145 18.33 8.17 -3.88
CA GLN A 145 17.33 9.19 -3.49
C GLN A 145 15.86 8.80 -3.75
N GLN A 146 15.61 7.75 -4.53
CA GLN A 146 14.25 7.27 -4.82
C GLN A 146 13.73 6.24 -3.79
N GLY A 147 14.56 5.89 -2.81
CA GLY A 147 14.19 4.90 -1.78
C GLY A 147 12.93 5.27 -1.02
N ASP A 148 12.75 6.53 -0.69
CA ASP A 148 11.60 7.00 0.09
C ASP A 148 10.31 6.95 -0.73
N PHE A 149 10.34 7.35 -1.99
CA PHE A 149 9.21 7.16 -2.91
C PHE A 149 8.88 5.68 -3.09
N ARG A 150 9.90 4.81 -3.11
CA ARG A 150 9.70 3.37 -3.20
C ARG A 150 8.94 2.84 -1.97
N ALA A 151 9.33 3.23 -0.77
CA ALA A 151 8.64 2.84 0.45
C ALA A 151 7.20 3.37 0.50
N LEU A 152 6.99 4.62 0.08
CA LEU A 152 5.69 5.30 0.10
C LEU A 152 4.71 4.77 -0.95
N LEU A 153 5.19 4.45 -2.14
CA LEU A 153 4.32 4.31 -3.31
C LEU A 153 4.40 2.95 -4.00
N LEU A 154 5.55 2.25 -3.97
CA LEU A 154 5.69 1.01 -4.73
C LEU A 154 4.58 -0.01 -4.46
N PRO A 155 4.21 -0.29 -3.18
CA PRO A 155 3.14 -1.23 -2.88
C PRO A 155 1.76 -0.75 -3.36
N LEU A 156 1.51 0.56 -3.25
CA LEU A 156 0.25 1.19 -3.66
C LEU A 156 0.15 1.25 -5.19
N PHE A 157 1.26 1.57 -5.85
CA PHE A 157 1.32 1.60 -7.31
C PHE A 157 1.24 0.20 -7.92
N MET A 158 1.74 -0.84 -7.23
CA MET A 158 1.51 -2.22 -7.65
C MET A 158 0.00 -2.53 -7.73
N LEU A 159 -0.77 -2.09 -6.74
CA LEU A 159 -2.23 -2.24 -6.77
C LEU A 159 -2.85 -1.45 -7.94
N SER A 160 -2.42 -0.20 -8.14
CA SER A 160 -2.86 0.63 -9.28
C SER A 160 -2.57 -0.04 -10.62
N PHE A 161 -1.36 -0.59 -10.80
CA PHE A 161 -0.94 -1.32 -11.98
C PHE A 161 -1.79 -2.55 -12.26
N LEU A 162 -2.11 -3.32 -11.21
CA LEU A 162 -2.95 -4.52 -11.36
C LEU A 162 -4.40 -4.18 -11.69
N VAL A 163 -4.94 -3.09 -11.16
CA VAL A 163 -6.29 -2.61 -11.49
C VAL A 163 -6.33 -2.07 -12.93
N ASP A 164 -5.34 -1.30 -13.34
CA ASP A 164 -5.19 -0.82 -14.72
C ASP A 164 -5.11 -1.98 -15.71
N ASP A 165 -4.26 -2.96 -15.44
CA ASP A 165 -4.12 -4.16 -16.26
C ASP A 165 -5.42 -4.94 -16.35
N PHE A 166 -6.13 -5.13 -15.24
CA PHE A 166 -7.42 -5.80 -15.20
C PHE A 166 -8.48 -5.06 -16.03
N LEU A 167 -8.58 -3.75 -15.91
CA LEU A 167 -9.53 -2.95 -16.70
C LEU A 167 -9.21 -3.01 -18.18
N ALA A 168 -7.94 -2.87 -18.55
CA ALA A 168 -7.49 -2.93 -19.93
C ALA A 168 -7.74 -4.30 -20.57
N GLU A 169 -7.49 -5.38 -19.86
CA GLU A 169 -7.77 -6.74 -20.31
C GLU A 169 -9.25 -6.97 -20.65
N ASN A 170 -10.14 -6.34 -19.87
CA ASN A 170 -11.58 -6.43 -20.06
C ASN A 170 -12.12 -5.31 -20.97
N ALA A 171 -11.25 -4.66 -21.78
CA ALA A 171 -11.62 -3.56 -22.68
C ALA A 171 -12.44 -2.48 -21.95
N PHE A 172 -12.10 -2.21 -20.68
CA PHE A 172 -12.79 -1.27 -19.78
C PHE A 172 -14.31 -1.51 -19.67
N TYR A 173 -14.77 -2.73 -19.98
CA TYR A 173 -16.19 -3.09 -20.06
C TYR A 173 -16.99 -2.20 -21.02
N GLY A 174 -16.33 -1.62 -22.03
CA GLY A 174 -16.93 -0.68 -22.97
C GLY A 174 -17.14 0.73 -22.40
N ALA A 175 -16.60 1.02 -21.21
CA ALA A 175 -16.68 2.36 -20.63
C ALA A 175 -15.90 3.38 -21.47
N ARG A 176 -16.43 4.60 -21.57
CA ARG A 176 -15.77 5.76 -22.19
C ARG A 176 -15.00 6.61 -21.18
N ARG A 177 -15.25 6.41 -19.91
CA ARG A 177 -14.57 7.08 -18.80
C ARG A 177 -14.51 6.19 -17.58
N VAL A 178 -13.53 6.47 -16.73
CA VAL A 178 -13.37 5.80 -15.43
C VAL A 178 -13.50 6.86 -14.33
N ILE A 179 -14.35 6.60 -13.35
CA ILE A 179 -14.51 7.40 -12.15
C ILE A 179 -13.70 6.74 -11.03
N LEU A 180 -12.85 7.50 -10.36
CA LEU A 180 -12.08 7.05 -9.20
C LEU A 180 -12.54 7.82 -7.95
N SER A 181 -12.98 7.13 -6.90
CA SER A 181 -13.17 7.77 -5.59
C SER A 181 -11.83 7.94 -4.87
N SER A 182 -11.79 8.78 -3.84
CA SER A 182 -10.57 9.10 -3.10
C SER A 182 -9.41 9.54 -3.99
N ALA A 183 -9.70 10.43 -4.95
CA ALA A 183 -8.77 10.83 -6.00
C ALA A 183 -7.45 11.42 -5.48
N SER A 184 -7.43 11.94 -4.25
CA SER A 184 -6.22 12.42 -3.57
C SER A 184 -5.37 11.31 -2.97
N SER A 185 -5.85 10.05 -2.95
CA SER A 185 -5.08 8.94 -2.40
C SER A 185 -3.98 8.49 -3.36
N LYS A 186 -2.87 8.04 -2.78
CA LYS A 186 -1.69 7.59 -3.53
C LYS A 186 -1.99 6.46 -4.52
N THR A 187 -2.91 5.55 -4.17
CA THR A 187 -3.36 4.49 -5.07
C THR A 187 -4.22 5.03 -6.21
N ALA A 188 -5.13 5.98 -5.91
CA ALA A 188 -6.00 6.54 -6.94
C ALA A 188 -5.23 7.34 -7.98
N PHE A 189 -4.30 8.21 -7.58
CA PHE A 189 -3.54 8.97 -8.57
C PHE A 189 -2.55 8.08 -9.36
N GLY A 190 -1.99 7.04 -8.75
CA GLY A 190 -1.21 6.04 -9.47
C GLY A 190 -2.02 5.35 -10.58
N LEU A 191 -3.27 4.98 -10.29
CA LEU A 191 -4.19 4.42 -11.29
C LEU A 191 -4.59 5.48 -12.34
N ALA A 192 -4.92 6.70 -11.90
CA ALA A 192 -5.27 7.80 -12.81
C ALA A 192 -4.15 8.08 -13.82
N HIS A 193 -2.89 8.11 -13.36
CA HIS A 193 -1.72 8.28 -14.23
C HIS A 193 -1.65 7.19 -15.32
N LEU A 194 -1.85 5.92 -14.97
CA LEU A 194 -1.84 4.81 -15.92
C LEU A 194 -2.99 4.89 -16.93
N LEU A 195 -4.19 5.18 -16.45
CA LEU A 195 -5.39 5.34 -17.29
C LEU A 195 -5.27 6.53 -18.25
N HIS A 196 -4.80 7.68 -17.74
CA HIS A 196 -4.56 8.88 -18.55
C HIS A 196 -3.54 8.61 -19.65
N LYS A 197 -2.46 7.90 -19.35
CA LYS A 197 -1.47 7.46 -20.33
C LYS A 197 -2.06 6.56 -21.43
N ARG A 198 -3.11 5.79 -21.13
CA ARG A 198 -3.86 5.00 -22.13
C ARG A 198 -4.84 5.83 -22.96
N GLY A 199 -5.01 7.13 -22.67
CA GLY A 199 -6.00 7.99 -23.29
C GLY A 199 -7.44 7.73 -22.79
N ILE A 200 -7.59 7.12 -21.63
CA ILE A 200 -8.89 6.92 -20.97
C ILE A 200 -9.25 8.20 -20.22
N ARG A 201 -10.46 8.72 -20.43
CA ARG A 201 -10.97 9.85 -19.67
C ARG A 201 -11.16 9.46 -18.19
N VAL A 202 -10.52 10.18 -17.28
CA VAL A 202 -10.53 9.91 -15.85
C VAL A 202 -11.20 11.04 -15.08
N ILE A 203 -12.22 10.72 -14.29
CA ILE A 203 -12.88 11.65 -13.37
C ILE A 203 -12.46 11.31 -11.93
N GLY A 204 -11.87 12.27 -11.23
CA GLY A 204 -11.47 12.13 -9.83
C GLY A 204 -12.54 12.66 -8.89
N LEU A 205 -13.08 11.79 -8.00
CA LEU A 205 -13.96 12.24 -6.92
C LEU A 205 -13.16 12.48 -5.65
N THR A 206 -13.31 13.67 -5.07
CA THR A 206 -12.57 14.07 -3.87
C THR A 206 -13.38 14.98 -2.94
N SER A 207 -12.83 15.29 -1.76
CA SER A 207 -13.38 16.31 -0.87
C SER A 207 -13.03 17.72 -1.34
N LYS A 208 -13.82 18.74 -0.96
CA LYS A 208 -13.59 20.14 -1.33
C LYS A 208 -12.17 20.63 -1.03
N GLY A 209 -11.61 20.24 0.12
CA GLY A 209 -10.27 20.65 0.52
C GLY A 209 -9.13 20.06 -0.30
N ASN A 210 -9.39 19.04 -1.11
CA ASN A 210 -8.37 18.36 -1.91
C ASN A 210 -8.47 18.67 -3.42
N VAL A 211 -9.42 19.52 -3.85
CA VAL A 211 -9.67 19.81 -5.27
C VAL A 211 -8.41 20.35 -5.96
N ASP A 212 -7.78 21.36 -5.36
CA ASP A 212 -6.58 21.99 -5.94
C ASP A 212 -5.43 21.00 -6.09
N PHE A 213 -5.19 20.18 -5.05
CA PHE A 213 -4.17 19.13 -5.11
C PHE A 213 -4.47 18.10 -6.22
N VAL A 214 -5.69 17.58 -6.27
CA VAL A 214 -6.07 16.57 -7.28
C VAL A 214 -5.99 17.15 -8.69
N THR A 215 -6.36 18.40 -8.88
CA THR A 215 -6.24 19.10 -10.17
C THR A 215 -4.77 19.29 -10.56
N SER A 216 -3.89 19.59 -9.61
CA SER A 216 -2.46 19.80 -9.87
C SER A 216 -1.72 18.52 -10.30
N LEU A 217 -2.28 17.33 -10.03
CA LEU A 217 -1.69 16.05 -10.45
C LEU A 217 -1.66 15.88 -11.99
N GLY A 218 -2.54 16.57 -12.72
CA GLY A 218 -2.56 16.59 -14.19
C GLY A 218 -2.93 15.27 -14.86
N CYS A 219 -3.38 14.26 -14.10
CA CYS A 219 -3.78 12.95 -14.61
C CYS A 219 -5.30 12.68 -14.55
N TYR A 220 -6.07 13.66 -14.08
CA TYR A 220 -7.53 13.66 -14.12
C TYR A 220 -8.03 14.66 -15.15
N ASP A 221 -8.92 14.23 -16.03
CA ASP A 221 -9.55 15.11 -17.02
C ASP A 221 -10.60 16.02 -16.36
N GLU A 222 -11.18 15.56 -15.25
CA GLU A 222 -12.17 16.28 -14.48
C GLU A 222 -12.04 15.93 -12.99
N VAL A 223 -12.16 16.94 -12.13
CA VAL A 223 -12.17 16.77 -10.68
C VAL A 223 -13.52 17.23 -10.13
N VAL A 224 -14.23 16.35 -9.45
CA VAL A 224 -15.59 16.58 -8.95
C VAL A 224 -15.62 16.30 -7.45
N THR A 225 -16.30 17.14 -6.68
CA THR A 225 -16.49 16.88 -5.25
C THR A 225 -17.62 15.88 -5.02
N TYR A 226 -17.57 15.16 -3.91
CA TYR A 226 -18.55 14.12 -3.60
C TYR A 226 -20.00 14.58 -3.61
N ASP A 227 -20.25 15.85 -3.27
CA ASP A 227 -21.58 16.49 -3.26
C ASP A 227 -22.04 16.93 -4.65
N GLN A 228 -21.17 16.91 -5.66
CA GLN A 228 -21.45 17.35 -7.02
C GLN A 228 -21.55 16.19 -8.04
N VAL A 229 -21.61 14.96 -7.60
CA VAL A 229 -21.72 13.77 -8.48
C VAL A 229 -22.84 13.89 -9.50
N ALA A 230 -23.97 14.51 -9.13
CA ALA A 230 -25.12 14.72 -10.01
C ALA A 230 -24.82 15.64 -11.23
N ALA A 231 -23.73 16.44 -11.18
CA ALA A 231 -23.30 17.29 -12.30
C ALA A 231 -22.61 16.48 -13.43
N ILE A 232 -22.14 15.27 -13.15
CA ILE A 232 -21.49 14.41 -14.15
C ILE A 232 -22.57 13.90 -15.12
N PRO A 233 -22.47 14.15 -16.46
CA PRO A 233 -23.47 13.66 -17.39
C PRO A 233 -23.63 12.12 -17.35
N ALA A 234 -24.86 11.62 -17.16
CA ALA A 234 -25.13 10.19 -16.94
C ALA A 234 -25.30 9.37 -18.23
N ALA A 235 -25.20 10.00 -19.42
CA ALA A 235 -25.55 9.37 -20.71
C ALA A 235 -24.46 8.45 -21.31
N GLU A 236 -23.26 8.45 -20.71
CA GLU A 236 -22.12 7.68 -21.27
C GLU A 236 -21.80 6.45 -20.42
N PRO A 237 -21.42 5.31 -21.06
CA PRO A 237 -20.93 4.14 -20.34
C PRO A 237 -19.75 4.51 -19.43
N THR A 238 -19.88 4.19 -18.14
CA THR A 238 -18.98 4.63 -17.08
C THR A 238 -18.53 3.44 -16.26
N ALA A 239 -17.23 3.32 -16.03
CA ALA A 239 -16.67 2.40 -15.05
C ALA A 239 -16.39 3.17 -13.74
N TYR A 240 -16.63 2.54 -12.62
CA TYR A 240 -16.33 3.08 -11.29
C TYR A 240 -15.32 2.20 -10.56
N VAL A 241 -14.29 2.81 -10.00
CA VAL A 241 -13.33 2.14 -9.11
C VAL A 241 -13.40 2.79 -7.74
N ASP A 242 -13.92 2.04 -6.77
CA ASP A 242 -14.10 2.49 -5.40
C ASP A 242 -12.83 2.30 -4.59
N MET A 243 -12.03 3.36 -4.46
CA MET A 243 -10.84 3.42 -3.61
C MET A 243 -11.19 3.84 -2.18
N ALA A 244 -12.34 4.49 -1.97
CA ALA A 244 -12.77 4.97 -0.65
C ALA A 244 -13.42 3.88 0.20
N GLY A 245 -14.02 2.87 -0.44
CA GLY A 245 -14.85 1.87 0.24
C GLY A 245 -16.14 2.46 0.84
N ASN A 246 -16.68 3.53 0.24
CA ASN A 246 -17.87 4.23 0.73
C ASN A 246 -19.13 3.71 0.05
N SER A 247 -19.92 2.93 0.78
CA SER A 247 -21.17 2.33 0.27
C SER A 247 -22.22 3.36 -0.14
N ALA A 248 -22.38 4.45 0.61
CA ALA A 248 -23.34 5.51 0.31
C ALA A 248 -22.96 6.26 -0.98
N LEU A 249 -21.67 6.54 -1.20
CA LEU A 249 -21.19 7.13 -2.45
C LEU A 249 -21.42 6.15 -3.62
N ARG A 250 -21.13 4.88 -3.43
CA ARG A 250 -21.34 3.83 -4.45
C ARG A 250 -22.81 3.74 -4.84
N GLU A 251 -23.71 3.74 -3.86
CA GLU A 251 -25.16 3.75 -4.11
C GLU A 251 -25.58 5.00 -4.91
N THR A 252 -25.10 6.17 -4.52
CA THR A 252 -25.39 7.43 -5.23
C THR A 252 -24.96 7.36 -6.69
N LEU A 253 -23.74 6.89 -6.96
CA LEU A 253 -23.22 6.74 -8.33
C LEU A 253 -24.05 5.72 -9.14
N HIS A 254 -24.37 4.58 -8.58
CA HIS A 254 -25.19 3.57 -9.26
C HIS A 254 -26.60 4.10 -9.60
N ARG A 255 -27.24 4.81 -8.68
CA ARG A 255 -28.55 5.42 -8.94
C ARG A 255 -28.46 6.53 -10.01
N HIS A 256 -27.38 7.30 -10.00
CA HIS A 256 -27.17 8.39 -10.96
C HIS A 256 -26.92 7.86 -12.40
N PHE A 257 -26.04 6.87 -12.55
CA PHE A 257 -25.66 6.34 -13.86
C PHE A 257 -26.60 5.24 -14.37
N GLY A 258 -27.34 4.57 -13.49
CA GLY A 258 -28.26 3.49 -13.87
C GLY A 258 -27.58 2.44 -14.74
N ALA A 259 -28.19 2.13 -15.89
CA ALA A 259 -27.66 1.16 -16.86
C ALA A 259 -26.31 1.58 -17.49
N GLN A 260 -25.91 2.84 -17.40
CA GLN A 260 -24.61 3.31 -17.89
C GLN A 260 -23.45 3.00 -16.92
N MET A 261 -23.71 2.52 -15.72
CA MET A 261 -22.69 1.93 -14.85
C MET A 261 -22.34 0.54 -15.38
N VAL A 262 -21.34 0.45 -16.25
CA VAL A 262 -20.96 -0.81 -16.93
C VAL A 262 -19.96 -1.66 -16.14
N TYR A 263 -19.28 -1.06 -15.18
CA TYR A 263 -18.38 -1.73 -14.23
C TYR A 263 -18.35 -0.98 -12.92
N SER A 264 -18.30 -1.71 -11.80
CA SER A 264 -18.13 -1.15 -10.45
C SER A 264 -17.20 -2.05 -9.66
N GLY A 265 -15.94 -1.59 -9.50
CA GLY A 265 -14.89 -2.32 -8.79
C GLY A 265 -14.67 -1.78 -7.39
N ARG A 266 -14.64 -2.65 -6.38
CA ARG A 266 -14.32 -2.33 -5.00
C ARG A 266 -12.86 -2.67 -4.74
N VAL A 267 -12.04 -1.67 -4.48
CA VAL A 267 -10.59 -1.80 -4.22
C VAL A 267 -10.25 -1.41 -2.78
N GLY A 268 -10.87 -0.35 -2.28
CA GLY A 268 -10.67 0.16 -0.91
C GLY A 268 -11.36 -0.70 0.15
N LEU A 269 -10.70 -0.87 1.30
CA LEU A 269 -11.07 -1.79 2.40
C LEU A 269 -11.59 -1.09 3.65
N THR A 270 -12.32 0.00 3.56
CA THR A 270 -12.70 0.73 4.78
C THR A 270 -13.73 -0.01 5.67
N HIS A 271 -14.53 -0.94 5.15
CA HIS A 271 -15.49 -1.70 5.95
C HIS A 271 -15.78 -3.08 5.33
N ARG A 272 -14.95 -4.09 5.62
CA ARG A 272 -15.19 -5.47 5.19
C ARG A 272 -15.98 -6.30 6.19
N ALA A 273 -16.07 -5.86 7.42
CA ALA A 273 -16.83 -6.56 8.47
C ALA A 273 -18.31 -6.23 8.30
N SER A 274 -19.08 -7.17 7.77
CA SER A 274 -20.54 -7.16 7.76
C SER A 274 -21.22 -5.96 7.07
N GLU A 275 -21.03 -5.80 5.75
CA GLU A 275 -22.11 -5.14 5.02
C GLU A 275 -23.27 -6.17 4.93
N PRO A 276 -24.45 -5.85 5.48
CA PRO A 276 -25.66 -6.64 5.20
C PRO A 276 -25.85 -6.67 3.68
N ASP A 277 -26.64 -7.63 3.18
CA ASP A 277 -26.94 -7.78 1.76
C ASP A 277 -27.08 -6.41 1.09
N GLU A 278 -26.09 -6.08 0.22
CA GLU A 278 -26.12 -4.80 -0.48
C GLU A 278 -27.44 -4.72 -1.25
N PRO A 279 -28.18 -3.59 -1.17
CA PRO A 279 -29.39 -3.43 -1.95
C PRO A 279 -29.05 -3.64 -3.44
N THR A 280 -29.95 -4.25 -4.19
CA THR A 280 -29.80 -4.40 -5.64
C THR A 280 -29.62 -3.02 -6.26
N LEU A 281 -28.40 -2.72 -6.70
CA LEU A 281 -28.07 -1.45 -7.32
C LEU A 281 -28.30 -1.51 -8.84
N PRO A 282 -28.76 -0.43 -9.46
CA PRO A 282 -28.89 -0.39 -10.92
C PRO A 282 -27.51 -0.43 -11.61
N GLY A 283 -27.47 -0.98 -12.84
CA GLY A 283 -26.24 -1.14 -13.61
C GLY A 283 -25.42 -2.38 -13.23
N ALA A 284 -24.12 -2.35 -13.45
CA ALA A 284 -23.23 -3.47 -13.16
C ALA A 284 -23.18 -3.77 -11.66
N LYS A 285 -23.28 -5.05 -11.29
CA LYS A 285 -23.11 -5.46 -9.88
C LYS A 285 -21.72 -5.09 -9.38
N PRO A 286 -21.59 -4.46 -8.19
CA PRO A 286 -20.28 -4.21 -7.60
C PRO A 286 -19.48 -5.51 -7.39
N VAL A 287 -18.24 -5.53 -7.83
CA VAL A 287 -17.35 -6.68 -7.70
C VAL A 287 -16.11 -6.31 -6.89
N TRP A 288 -15.65 -7.26 -6.09
CA TRP A 288 -14.43 -7.09 -5.34
C TRP A 288 -13.21 -7.36 -6.23
N PHE A 289 -12.29 -6.40 -6.32
CA PHE A 289 -10.99 -6.61 -6.96
C PHE A 289 -10.01 -7.20 -5.95
N PHE A 290 -9.55 -8.41 -6.21
CA PHE A 290 -8.58 -9.08 -5.36
C PHE A 290 -7.24 -9.21 -6.08
N ALA A 291 -6.30 -8.35 -5.73
CA ALA A 291 -4.99 -8.26 -6.39
C ALA A 291 -4.23 -9.59 -6.50
N PRO A 292 -4.23 -10.51 -5.49
CA PRO A 292 -3.58 -11.81 -5.63
C PRO A 292 -4.11 -12.68 -6.77
N ASP A 293 -5.40 -12.55 -7.15
CA ASP A 293 -5.95 -13.31 -8.28
C ASP A 293 -5.37 -12.82 -9.60
N GLN A 294 -5.27 -11.50 -9.77
CA GLN A 294 -4.66 -10.91 -10.96
C GLN A 294 -3.16 -11.24 -11.03
N ILE A 295 -2.45 -11.21 -9.91
CA ILE A 295 -1.05 -11.64 -9.83
C ILE A 295 -0.89 -13.08 -10.29
N ARG A 296 -1.70 -14.02 -9.76
CA ARG A 296 -1.64 -15.44 -10.16
C ARG A 296 -1.92 -15.63 -11.64
N LYS A 297 -2.93 -14.94 -12.15
CA LYS A 297 -3.28 -14.98 -13.57
C LYS A 297 -2.11 -14.51 -14.44
N ARG A 298 -1.56 -13.34 -14.14
CA ARG A 298 -0.47 -12.76 -14.93
C ARG A 298 0.85 -13.50 -14.80
N ALA A 299 1.14 -14.06 -13.62
CA ALA A 299 2.30 -14.93 -13.45
C ALA A 299 2.25 -16.16 -14.37
N LYS A 300 1.05 -16.72 -14.58
CA LYS A 300 0.83 -17.83 -15.52
C LYS A 300 0.95 -17.40 -16.99
N GLU A 301 0.37 -16.24 -17.35
CA GLU A 301 0.30 -15.78 -18.73
C GLU A 301 1.61 -15.15 -19.22
N TRP A 302 2.27 -14.38 -18.38
CA TRP A 302 3.50 -13.64 -18.71
C TRP A 302 4.78 -14.40 -18.40
N GLY A 303 4.67 -15.51 -17.66
CA GLY A 303 5.81 -16.33 -17.25
C GLY A 303 6.66 -15.72 -16.14
N PRO A 304 7.75 -16.40 -15.77
CA PRO A 304 8.65 -15.93 -14.71
C PRO A 304 9.21 -14.54 -14.98
N GLY A 305 9.07 -13.61 -14.01
CA GLY A 305 9.56 -12.24 -14.11
C GLY A 305 8.74 -11.31 -15.00
N GLY A 306 7.68 -11.80 -15.66
CA GLY A 306 6.88 -10.99 -16.58
C GLY A 306 6.12 -9.85 -15.90
N ILE A 307 5.67 -10.06 -14.65
CA ILE A 307 5.06 -9.01 -13.81
C ILE A 307 6.12 -7.97 -13.46
N ASP A 308 7.28 -8.40 -12.95
CA ASP A 308 8.35 -7.52 -12.52
C ASP A 308 8.85 -6.62 -13.65
N GLN A 309 8.99 -7.17 -14.85
CA GLN A 309 9.42 -6.43 -16.03
C GLN A 309 8.41 -5.32 -16.40
N ARG A 310 7.12 -5.66 -16.48
CA ARG A 310 6.09 -4.69 -16.90
C ARG A 310 5.82 -3.66 -15.82
N PHE A 311 5.74 -4.08 -14.58
CA PHE A 311 5.61 -3.20 -13.43
C PHE A 311 6.83 -2.28 -13.29
N GLY A 312 8.05 -2.83 -13.44
CA GLY A 312 9.28 -2.05 -13.39
C GLY A 312 9.35 -0.96 -14.47
N ALA A 313 8.87 -1.26 -15.70
CA ALA A 313 8.76 -0.26 -16.75
C ALA A 313 7.76 0.86 -16.36
N ALA A 314 6.57 0.51 -15.88
CA ALA A 314 5.58 1.49 -15.42
C ALA A 314 6.08 2.32 -14.23
N TRP A 315 6.79 1.69 -13.29
CA TRP A 315 7.42 2.37 -12.17
C TRP A 315 8.47 3.39 -12.62
N THR A 316 9.36 2.99 -13.53
CA THR A 316 10.41 3.87 -14.06
C THR A 316 9.85 5.11 -14.75
N GLU A 317 8.69 4.99 -15.40
CA GLU A 317 8.00 6.12 -16.01
C GLU A 317 7.30 7.03 -14.97
N LEU A 318 6.77 6.47 -13.88
CA LEU A 318 6.10 7.26 -12.83
C LEU A 318 7.09 8.08 -12.01
N VAL A 319 8.22 7.49 -11.64
CA VAL A 319 9.17 8.05 -10.66
C VAL A 319 9.58 9.51 -10.95
N PRO A 320 9.87 9.95 -12.19
CA PRO A 320 10.23 11.34 -12.47
C PRO A 320 9.14 12.36 -12.13
N HIS A 321 7.88 11.95 -12.03
CA HIS A 321 6.75 12.83 -11.71
C HIS A 321 6.54 13.00 -10.21
N LEU A 322 7.02 12.05 -9.40
CA LEU A 322 6.74 12.00 -7.96
C LEU A 322 7.18 13.23 -7.17
N PRO A 323 8.37 13.84 -7.44
CA PRO A 323 8.78 15.06 -6.75
C PRO A 323 7.85 16.26 -6.96
N ASN A 324 7.05 16.25 -8.03
CA ASN A 324 6.05 17.30 -8.29
C ASN A 324 4.74 17.08 -7.55
N TRP A 325 4.50 15.86 -7.07
CA TRP A 325 3.22 15.43 -6.49
C TRP A 325 3.30 15.14 -5.01
N LEU A 326 4.50 14.90 -4.49
CA LEU A 326 4.68 14.37 -3.14
C LEU A 326 5.92 14.95 -2.46
N ASP A 327 5.67 15.64 -1.37
CA ASP A 327 6.68 16.10 -0.43
C ASP A 327 7.02 14.99 0.56
N VAL A 328 8.30 14.61 0.65
CA VAL A 328 8.76 13.62 1.62
C VAL A 328 9.08 14.31 2.95
N VAL A 329 8.35 13.94 3.97
CA VAL A 329 8.48 14.49 5.32
C VAL A 329 9.05 13.43 6.27
N GLU A 330 10.29 13.63 6.72
CA GLU A 330 10.91 12.74 7.71
C GLU A 330 10.48 13.10 9.13
N ARG A 331 10.25 12.06 9.95
CA ARG A 331 10.02 12.15 11.40
C ARG A 331 10.85 11.09 12.11
N ARG A 332 11.63 11.48 13.11
CA ARG A 332 12.53 10.60 13.85
C ARG A 332 12.24 10.61 15.34
N GLY A 333 12.50 9.49 15.97
CA GLY A 333 12.29 9.26 17.39
C GLY A 333 10.84 8.89 17.75
N PRO A 334 10.65 8.22 18.91
CA PRO A 334 9.36 7.65 19.31
C PRO A 334 8.23 8.68 19.44
N ALA A 335 8.51 9.88 19.92
CA ALA A 335 7.51 10.94 20.09
C ALA A 335 6.99 11.43 18.72
N ALA A 336 7.88 11.70 17.76
CA ALA A 336 7.52 12.16 16.43
C ALA A 336 6.80 11.06 15.61
N VAL A 337 7.20 9.80 15.78
CA VAL A 337 6.49 8.65 15.18
C VAL A 337 5.07 8.54 15.74
N ARG A 338 4.89 8.71 17.05
CA ARG A 338 3.55 8.69 17.67
C ARG A 338 2.65 9.81 17.14
N GLU A 339 3.17 11.02 17.03
CA GLU A 339 2.44 12.16 16.45
C GLU A 339 2.02 11.86 15.00
N ALA A 340 2.96 11.46 14.14
CA ALA A 340 2.70 11.10 12.74
C ALA A 340 1.67 9.96 12.60
N TYR A 341 1.72 8.96 13.47
CA TYR A 341 0.74 7.89 13.54
C TYR A 341 -0.67 8.42 13.83
N LEU A 342 -0.81 9.24 14.89
CA LEU A 342 -2.11 9.79 15.28
C LEU A 342 -2.66 10.76 14.23
N ASP A 343 -1.81 11.55 13.59
CA ASP A 343 -2.22 12.45 12.49
C ASP A 343 -2.73 11.64 11.28
N THR A 344 -2.05 10.55 10.95
CA THR A 344 -2.50 9.66 9.87
C THR A 344 -3.82 8.98 10.22
N LEU A 345 -3.95 8.45 11.44
CA LEU A 345 -5.17 7.79 11.92
C LEU A 345 -6.38 8.74 11.87
N GLN A 346 -6.17 10.01 12.15
CA GLN A 346 -7.22 11.04 12.18
C GLN A 346 -7.40 11.77 10.84
N GLY A 347 -6.68 11.34 9.79
CA GLY A 347 -6.79 11.92 8.45
C GLY A 347 -6.27 13.36 8.35
N ARG A 348 -5.35 13.78 9.23
CA ARG A 348 -4.78 15.15 9.26
C ARG A 348 -3.54 15.32 8.38
N VAL A 349 -2.96 14.23 7.90
CA VAL A 349 -1.80 14.31 6.99
C VAL A 349 -2.26 14.83 5.63
N PRO A 350 -1.70 15.93 5.13
CA PRO A 350 -2.02 16.44 3.79
C PRO A 350 -1.75 15.38 2.70
N PRO A 351 -2.56 15.34 1.63
CA PRO A 351 -2.45 14.30 0.61
C PRO A 351 -1.14 14.38 -0.20
N ASP A 352 -0.55 15.57 -0.31
CA ASP A 352 0.76 15.84 -0.93
C ASP A 352 1.95 15.44 -0.07
N GLN A 353 1.74 15.03 1.19
CA GLN A 353 2.82 14.58 2.06
C GLN A 353 2.99 13.06 2.05
N GLY A 354 4.27 12.64 2.02
CA GLY A 354 4.71 11.27 2.23
C GLY A 354 5.54 11.17 3.51
N LEU A 355 5.02 10.50 4.53
CA LEU A 355 5.73 10.34 5.80
C LEU A 355 6.76 9.22 5.72
N ILE A 356 8.01 9.56 6.01
CA ILE A 356 9.11 8.61 6.24
C ILE A 356 9.48 8.69 7.71
N LEU A 357 9.35 7.58 8.41
CA LEU A 357 9.48 7.50 9.86
C LEU A 357 10.66 6.63 10.27
N SER A 358 11.26 6.94 11.43
CA SER A 358 12.25 6.11 12.10
C SER A 358 12.03 6.20 13.61
N LEU A 359 12.04 5.05 14.33
CA LEU A 359 12.03 5.03 15.78
C LEU A 359 13.42 5.31 16.40
N ALA A 360 14.49 5.22 15.59
CA ALA A 360 15.81 5.69 16.02
C ALA A 360 15.86 7.22 16.00
N GLU A 361 16.58 7.78 16.95
CA GLU A 361 16.85 9.23 17.07
C GLU A 361 17.63 9.78 15.85
#